data_cb79b15677f3a85baafc4f6bb0bbc778
#
_entry.id   cb79b15677f3a85baafc4f6bb0bbc778
#
_cell.length_a   1.000
_cell.length_b   1.000
_cell.length_c   1.000
_cell.angle_alpha   90.00
_cell.angle_beta   90.00
_cell.angle_gamma   90.00
#
_symmetry.space_group_name_H-M   'P 1'
#
loop_
_entity.id
_entity.type
_entity.pdbx_description
1 polymer ?
#
loop_
_entity_poly.entity_id
_entity_poly.type
_entity_poly.pdbx_seq_one_letter_code
_entity_poly.pdbx_strand_id
1 'polypeptide(L)'
;MTALGAWSPYFTQRTDATNREGLSPLIKCAAAMRMLPYGTLADSLDENLKIGKSTTLECLGMFARGVIETFGPEFLRPPTVEETERILQFNEARGFPGTLESIDCMHREWTKLFGCMERTIHQRSQACSHYDF
;
A
#
# COMPACT_ATOMS: atom_id res chain seq x y z
N MET A 1 -8.32 -10.63 14.79
CA MET A 1 -6.87 -10.44 14.48
C MET A 1 -6.78 -9.81 13.10
N THR A 2 -6.11 -8.70 12.94
CA THR A 2 -5.95 -8.09 11.61
C THR A 2 -5.01 -8.96 10.76
N ALA A 3 -5.24 -9.05 9.45
CA ALA A 3 -4.40 -9.82 8.53
C ALA A 3 -2.90 -9.44 8.64
N LEU A 4 -2.60 -8.15 8.81
CA LEU A 4 -1.24 -7.66 9.03
C LEU A 4 -0.63 -8.11 10.37
N GLY A 5 -1.45 -8.28 11.42
CA GLY A 5 -0.98 -8.81 12.70
C GLY A 5 -0.60 -10.29 12.65
N ALA A 6 -1.25 -11.05 11.75
CA ALA A 6 -0.88 -12.44 11.46
C ALA A 6 0.39 -12.52 10.60
N TRP A 7 0.58 -11.58 9.68
CA TRP A 7 1.74 -11.50 8.81
C TRP A 7 3.03 -11.15 9.57
N SER A 8 2.97 -10.18 10.48
CA SER A 8 4.16 -9.73 11.21
C SER A 8 3.85 -9.29 12.63
N PRO A 9 4.71 -9.69 13.60
CA PRO A 9 4.63 -9.23 14.98
C PRO A 9 4.87 -7.71 15.14
N TYR A 10 5.30 -7.02 14.08
CA TYR A 10 5.38 -5.56 14.04
C TYR A 10 4.01 -4.90 14.24
N PHE A 11 2.94 -5.51 13.72
CA PHE A 11 1.55 -5.06 13.86
C PHE A 11 0.81 -5.69 15.04
N THR A 12 1.53 -6.10 16.07
CA THR A 12 0.94 -6.52 17.34
C THR A 12 1.24 -5.49 18.42
N GLN A 13 0.36 -5.39 19.41
CA GLN A 13 0.60 -4.54 20.57
C GLN A 13 1.76 -5.10 21.38
N ARG A 14 2.72 -4.25 21.70
CA ARG A 14 3.88 -4.61 22.52
C ARG A 14 4.02 -3.62 23.67
N THR A 15 4.48 -4.14 24.81
CA THR A 15 4.90 -3.34 25.96
C THR A 15 6.42 -3.30 26.01
N ASP A 16 6.98 -2.20 26.46
CA ASP A 16 8.40 -2.07 26.73
C ASP A 16 8.81 -2.70 28.09
N ALA A 17 10.11 -2.69 28.38
CA ALA A 17 10.64 -3.21 29.63
C ALA A 17 10.14 -2.46 30.88
N THR A 18 9.56 -1.27 30.71
CA THR A 18 8.97 -0.44 31.78
C THR A 18 7.45 -0.60 31.87
N ASN A 19 6.89 -1.59 31.17
CA ASN A 19 5.47 -1.90 31.11
C ASN A 19 4.62 -0.79 30.48
N ARG A 20 5.21 0.06 29.63
CA ARG A 20 4.48 1.05 28.83
C ARG A 20 4.04 0.43 27.52
N GLU A 21 2.80 0.69 27.16
CA GLU A 21 2.28 0.27 25.86
C GLU A 21 2.95 1.04 24.71
N GLY A 22 3.46 0.30 23.74
CA GLY A 22 3.96 0.88 22.50
C GLY A 22 2.83 1.34 21.58
N LEU A 23 3.18 1.80 20.37
CA LEU A 23 2.22 2.24 19.37
C LEU A 23 1.27 1.11 19.00
N SER A 24 -0.03 1.42 19.03
CA SER A 24 -1.05 0.44 18.63
C SER A 24 -0.95 0.11 17.13
N PRO A 25 -1.32 -1.10 16.72
CA PRO A 25 -1.35 -1.50 15.30
C PRO A 25 -2.19 -0.55 14.43
N LEU A 26 -3.30 -0.06 14.97
CA LEU A 26 -4.18 0.89 14.28
C LEU A 26 -3.47 2.23 13.99
N ILE A 27 -2.73 2.75 14.93
CA ILE A 27 -1.98 4.00 14.76
C ILE A 27 -0.88 3.81 13.72
N LYS A 28 -0.18 2.68 13.71
CA LYS A 28 0.83 2.35 12.69
C LYS A 28 0.24 2.27 11.29
N CYS A 29 -0.90 1.61 11.13
CA CYS A 29 -1.61 1.54 9.85
C CYS A 29 -2.14 2.91 9.43
N ALA A 30 -2.73 3.69 10.35
CA ALA A 30 -3.25 5.02 10.06
C ALA A 30 -2.15 5.99 9.61
N ALA A 31 -0.96 5.92 10.22
CA ALA A 31 0.20 6.71 9.80
C ALA A 31 0.61 6.37 8.35
N ALA A 32 0.74 5.09 8.03
CA ALA A 32 1.07 4.64 6.69
C ALA A 32 0.01 5.04 5.66
N MET A 33 -1.28 4.84 5.98
CA MET A 33 -2.39 5.19 5.10
C MET A 33 -2.55 6.69 4.86
N ARG A 34 -2.11 7.54 5.79
CA ARG A 34 -2.08 8.99 5.58
C ARG A 34 -0.93 9.43 4.67
N MET A 35 0.22 8.78 4.78
CA MET A 35 1.37 9.11 3.94
C MET A 35 1.16 8.72 2.49
N LEU A 36 0.54 7.59 2.21
CA LEU A 36 0.37 7.06 0.84
C LEU A 36 -0.41 8.02 -0.07
N PRO A 37 -1.65 8.46 0.25
CA PRO A 37 -2.43 9.29 -0.66
C PRO A 37 -2.03 10.77 -0.64
N TYR A 38 -1.65 11.29 0.52
CA TYR A 38 -1.38 12.74 0.65
C TYR A 38 0.08 13.12 0.45
N GLY A 39 1.01 12.13 0.47
CA GLY A 39 2.45 12.38 0.46
C GLY A 39 2.88 13.35 1.55
N THR A 40 2.14 13.32 2.64
CA THR A 40 2.36 14.18 3.79
C THR A 40 3.76 13.91 4.34
N LEU A 41 4.49 14.96 4.61
CA LEU A 41 5.79 14.84 5.25
C LEU A 41 5.61 14.13 6.61
N ALA A 42 6.49 13.18 6.90
CA ALA A 42 6.45 12.44 8.17
C ALA A 42 6.42 13.37 9.39
N ASP A 43 6.99 14.58 9.25
CA ASP A 43 7.04 15.60 10.29
C ASP A 43 5.64 16.17 10.64
N SER A 44 4.72 16.26 9.68
CA SER A 44 3.35 16.75 9.95
C SER A 44 2.46 15.72 10.67
N LEU A 45 2.86 14.46 10.69
CA LEU A 45 2.17 13.40 11.43
C LEU A 45 2.58 13.35 12.90
N ASP A 46 3.74 13.91 13.24
CA ASP A 46 4.25 13.98 14.61
C ASP A 46 3.28 14.76 15.53
N GLU A 47 2.75 15.88 15.05
CA GLU A 47 1.80 16.69 15.82
C GLU A 47 0.46 15.98 16.08
N ASN A 48 -0.04 15.21 15.11
CA ASN A 48 -1.36 14.57 15.20
C ASN A 48 -1.34 13.19 15.84
N LEU A 49 -0.31 12.38 15.57
CA LEU A 49 -0.23 11.00 16.00
C LEU A 49 0.84 10.76 17.07
N LYS A 50 1.63 11.75 17.41
CA LYS A 50 2.77 11.68 18.36
C LYS A 50 3.75 10.55 18.02
N ILE A 51 4.05 10.40 16.72
CA ILE A 51 4.94 9.38 16.20
C ILE A 51 6.14 10.06 15.57
N GLY A 52 7.35 9.75 16.03
CA GLY A 52 8.56 10.29 15.45
C GLY A 52 8.74 9.91 13.97
N LYS A 53 9.38 10.78 13.20
CA LYS A 53 9.61 10.66 11.74
C LYS A 53 10.15 9.29 11.32
N SER A 54 11.19 8.80 11.99
CA SER A 54 11.79 7.49 11.67
C SER A 54 10.80 6.34 11.81
N THR A 55 10.01 6.34 12.88
CA THR A 55 8.98 5.32 13.13
C THR A 55 7.87 5.41 12.10
N THR A 56 7.48 6.61 11.67
CA THR A 56 6.47 6.80 10.63
C THR A 56 6.92 6.22 9.29
N LEU A 57 8.18 6.44 8.91
CA LEU A 57 8.77 5.88 7.71
C LEU A 57 8.87 4.35 7.76
N GLU A 58 9.25 3.81 8.91
CA GLU A 58 9.26 2.37 9.16
C GLU A 58 7.86 1.77 9.06
N CYS A 59 6.84 2.42 9.65
CA CYS A 59 5.45 2.02 9.54
C CYS A 59 4.99 1.95 8.09
N LEU A 60 5.35 2.94 7.26
CA LEU A 60 5.01 2.95 5.84
C LEU A 60 5.65 1.77 5.10
N GLY A 61 6.94 1.54 5.29
CA GLY A 61 7.66 0.44 4.65
C GLY A 61 7.10 -0.94 5.04
N MET A 62 6.85 -1.15 6.33
CA MET A 62 6.28 -2.39 6.84
C MET A 62 4.84 -2.59 6.38
N PHE A 63 4.04 -1.53 6.34
CA PHE A 63 2.65 -1.58 5.86
C PHE A 63 2.59 -1.94 4.38
N ALA A 64 3.35 -1.24 3.52
CA ALA A 64 3.37 -1.50 2.09
C ALA A 64 3.78 -2.96 1.78
N ARG A 65 4.84 -3.44 2.43
CA ARG A 65 5.30 -4.82 2.30
C ARG A 65 4.25 -5.81 2.77
N GLY A 66 3.66 -5.60 3.94
CA GLY A 66 2.65 -6.49 4.51
C GLY A 66 1.39 -6.57 3.64
N VAL A 67 0.95 -5.45 3.05
CA VAL A 67 -0.18 -5.42 2.11
C VAL A 67 0.14 -6.21 0.85
N ILE A 68 1.33 -6.00 0.25
CA ILE A 68 1.74 -6.72 -0.96
C ILE A 68 1.85 -8.23 -0.71
N GLU A 69 2.47 -8.64 0.39
CA GLU A 69 2.66 -10.07 0.70
C GLU A 69 1.35 -10.77 1.10
N THR A 70 0.47 -10.06 1.82
CA THR A 70 -0.79 -10.64 2.29
C THR A 70 -1.85 -10.69 1.19
N PHE A 71 -1.99 -9.61 0.42
CA PHE A 71 -3.09 -9.46 -0.54
C PHE A 71 -2.63 -9.60 -2.01
N GLY A 72 -1.33 -9.50 -2.28
CA GLY A 72 -0.78 -9.60 -3.63
C GLY A 72 -1.18 -10.88 -4.37
N PRO A 73 -1.11 -12.07 -3.75
CA PRO A 73 -1.49 -13.32 -4.43
C PRO A 73 -2.94 -13.34 -4.91
N GLU A 74 -3.83 -12.64 -4.23
CA GLU A 74 -5.24 -12.56 -4.58
C GLU A 74 -5.53 -11.43 -5.58
N PHE A 75 -5.00 -10.24 -5.34
CA PHE A 75 -5.39 -9.02 -6.06
C PHE A 75 -4.40 -8.59 -7.16
N LEU A 76 -3.16 -9.05 -7.13
CA LEU A 76 -2.13 -8.71 -8.14
C LEU A 76 -1.88 -9.85 -9.13
N ARG A 77 -2.86 -10.71 -9.36
CA ARG A 77 -2.85 -11.74 -10.39
C ARG A 77 -3.58 -11.29 -11.66
N PRO A 78 -3.29 -11.85 -12.81
CA PRO A 78 -4.12 -11.65 -13.99
C PRO A 78 -5.57 -12.09 -13.72
N PRO A 79 -6.58 -11.36 -14.23
CA PRO A 79 -7.97 -11.75 -14.11
C PRO A 79 -8.25 -13.06 -14.87
N THR A 80 -9.17 -13.86 -14.38
CA THR A 80 -9.67 -15.02 -15.12
C THR A 80 -10.59 -14.59 -16.25
N VAL A 81 -10.83 -15.48 -17.23
CA VAL A 81 -11.75 -15.22 -18.34
C VAL A 81 -13.15 -14.89 -17.81
N GLU A 82 -13.63 -15.63 -16.82
CA GLU A 82 -14.95 -15.42 -16.20
C GLU A 82 -15.04 -14.06 -15.49
N GLU A 83 -13.98 -13.65 -14.78
CA GLU A 83 -13.92 -12.33 -14.15
C GLU A 83 -13.92 -11.22 -15.20
N THR A 84 -13.17 -11.39 -16.29
CA THR A 84 -13.12 -10.45 -17.40
C THR A 84 -14.49 -10.29 -18.05
N GLU A 85 -15.17 -11.40 -18.37
CA GLU A 85 -16.52 -11.37 -18.95
C GLU A 85 -17.51 -10.68 -18.03
N ARG A 86 -17.48 -10.97 -16.74
CA ARG A 86 -18.34 -10.33 -15.74
C ARG A 86 -18.11 -8.82 -15.67
N ILE A 87 -16.86 -8.36 -15.73
CA ILE A 87 -16.51 -6.93 -15.71
C ILE A 87 -17.02 -6.25 -16.99
N LEU A 88 -16.82 -6.88 -18.15
CA LEU A 88 -17.29 -6.38 -19.43
C LEU A 88 -18.83 -6.21 -19.44
N GLN A 89 -19.58 -7.23 -19.02
CA GLN A 89 -21.05 -7.17 -18.91
C GLN A 89 -21.51 -6.08 -17.96
N PHE A 90 -20.83 -5.93 -16.81
CA PHE A 90 -21.15 -4.90 -15.84
C PHE A 90 -20.92 -3.49 -16.39
N ASN A 91 -19.82 -3.27 -17.10
CA ASN A 91 -19.51 -1.98 -17.70
C ASN A 91 -20.39 -1.67 -18.92
N GLU A 92 -20.75 -2.67 -19.72
CA GLU A 92 -21.70 -2.53 -20.82
C GLU A 92 -23.08 -2.08 -20.32
N ALA A 93 -23.59 -2.68 -19.23
CA ALA A 93 -24.84 -2.26 -18.60
C ALA A 93 -24.82 -0.81 -18.08
N ARG A 94 -23.63 -0.26 -17.82
CA ARG A 94 -23.41 1.13 -17.40
C ARG A 94 -23.18 2.09 -18.59
N GLY A 95 -23.20 1.61 -19.80
CA GLY A 95 -22.98 2.42 -21.01
C GLY A 95 -21.51 2.52 -21.45
N PHE A 96 -20.63 1.66 -20.96
CA PHE A 96 -19.21 1.59 -21.32
C PHE A 96 -18.86 0.23 -21.95
N PRO A 97 -19.38 -0.08 -23.14
CA PRO A 97 -19.13 -1.36 -23.79
C PRO A 97 -17.64 -1.53 -24.13
N GLY A 98 -17.10 -2.72 -23.89
CA GLY A 98 -15.71 -3.06 -24.15
C GLY A 98 -14.71 -2.50 -23.15
N THR A 99 -15.14 -1.80 -22.10
CA THR A 99 -14.26 -1.23 -21.07
C THR A 99 -14.06 -2.22 -19.95
N LEU A 100 -12.81 -2.56 -19.66
CA LEU A 100 -12.45 -3.41 -18.54
C LEU A 100 -12.25 -2.61 -17.24
N GLU A 101 -11.58 -1.47 -17.37
CA GLU A 101 -11.15 -0.67 -16.22
C GLU A 101 -11.07 0.82 -16.60
N SER A 102 -11.22 1.68 -15.61
CA SER A 102 -10.92 3.11 -15.76
C SER A 102 -9.67 3.44 -14.97
N ILE A 103 -8.71 4.08 -15.62
CA ILE A 103 -7.44 4.48 -15.02
C ILE A 103 -7.48 5.98 -14.77
N ASP A 104 -7.27 6.37 -13.53
CA ASP A 104 -7.03 7.76 -13.15
C ASP A 104 -5.53 7.98 -12.96
N CYS A 105 -4.98 8.97 -13.70
CA CYS A 105 -3.55 9.27 -13.67
C CYS A 105 -3.33 10.67 -13.12
N MET A 106 -2.55 10.75 -12.06
CA MET A 106 -2.10 12.01 -11.48
C MET A 106 -0.58 12.15 -11.61
N HIS A 107 -0.13 13.25 -12.20
CA HIS A 107 1.29 13.60 -12.18
C HIS A 107 1.71 13.99 -10.77
N ARG A 108 2.63 13.23 -10.19
CA ARG A 108 3.23 13.55 -8.91
C ARG A 108 4.74 13.62 -9.07
N GLU A 109 5.31 14.77 -8.72
CA GLU A 109 6.75 14.91 -8.68
C GLU A 109 7.31 14.07 -7.51
N TRP A 110 8.10 13.04 -7.83
CA TRP A 110 8.78 12.25 -6.81
C TRP A 110 9.96 13.07 -6.27
N THR A 111 9.71 13.87 -5.27
CA THR A 111 10.79 14.28 -4.39
C THR A 111 11.33 13.04 -3.70
N LYS A 112 12.64 12.83 -3.74
CA LYS A 112 13.39 11.67 -3.22
C LYS A 112 12.91 11.24 -1.82
N LEU A 113 11.77 10.56 -1.75
CA LEU A 113 11.19 10.22 -0.47
C LEU A 113 11.82 8.97 0.15
N PHE A 114 12.42 8.07 -0.64
CA PHE A 114 12.98 6.85 -0.07
C PHE A 114 13.98 6.17 -1.00
N GLY A 115 15.25 6.25 -0.69
CA GLY A 115 16.29 5.46 -1.35
C GLY A 115 16.14 3.93 -1.20
N CYS A 116 15.12 3.47 -0.47
CA CYS A 116 14.81 2.05 -0.31
C CYS A 116 13.68 1.57 -1.25
N MET A 117 12.74 2.45 -1.63
CA MET A 117 11.66 2.10 -2.58
C MET A 117 12.11 2.17 -4.04
N GLU A 118 13.14 2.95 -4.36
CA GLU A 118 13.66 3.11 -5.72
C GLU A 118 14.12 1.78 -6.32
N ARG A 119 14.70 0.89 -5.53
CA ARG A 119 15.14 -0.43 -5.99
C ARG A 119 13.99 -1.38 -6.32
N THR A 120 12.89 -1.32 -5.58
CA THR A 120 11.74 -2.23 -5.76
C THR A 120 10.89 -1.82 -6.96
N ILE A 121 10.74 -0.52 -7.22
CA ILE A 121 9.96 0.01 -8.35
C ILE A 121 10.75 -0.15 -9.66
N HIS A 122 12.06 0.07 -9.65
CA HIS A 122 12.89 -0.07 -10.85
C HIS A 122 12.97 -1.53 -11.34
N GLN A 123 13.01 -2.50 -10.43
CA GLN A 123 12.96 -3.91 -10.79
C GLN A 123 11.61 -4.34 -11.39
N ARG A 124 10.48 -3.74 -10.97
CA ARG A 124 9.15 -4.02 -11.53
C ARG A 124 8.89 -3.32 -12.85
N SER A 125 9.40 -2.12 -13.04
CA SER A 125 9.30 -1.40 -14.31
C SER A 125 10.00 -2.16 -15.46
N GLN A 126 11.11 -2.84 -15.18
CA GLN A 126 11.78 -3.69 -16.17
C GLN A 126 11.01 -5.00 -16.45
N ALA A 127 10.24 -5.50 -15.48
CA ALA A 127 9.41 -6.70 -15.70
C ALA A 127 8.13 -6.41 -16.50
N CYS A 128 7.60 -5.17 -16.45
CA CYS A 128 6.42 -4.76 -17.23
C CYS A 128 6.72 -4.42 -18.70
N SER A 129 7.98 -4.18 -19.08
CA SER A 129 8.33 -3.85 -20.47
C SER A 129 8.40 -5.07 -21.40
N HIS A 130 8.03 -6.27 -20.92
CA HIS A 130 8.08 -7.52 -21.71
C HIS A 130 6.69 -8.06 -22.11
N TYR A 131 5.65 -7.25 -21.96
CA TYR A 131 4.34 -7.54 -22.55
C TYR A 131 4.15 -6.64 -23.77
N ASP A 132 4.82 -7.02 -24.86
CA ASP A 132 4.45 -6.57 -26.21
C ASP A 132 3.10 -7.20 -26.58
N PHE A 133 2.16 -6.34 -26.96
CA PHE A 133 0.87 -6.72 -27.53
C PHE A 133 1.04 -7.18 -28.98
#